data_7ec652786bc42ed5ae0a9b797cac8940
#
_entry.id   7ec652786bc42ed5ae0a9b797cac8940
#
_cell.length_a   1.000
_cell.length_b   1.000
_cell.length_c   1.000
_cell.angle_alpha   90.00
_cell.angle_beta   90.00
_cell.angle_gamma   90.00
#
_symmetry.space_group_name_H-M   'P 1'
#
loop_
_entity.id
_entity.type
_entity.pdbx_description
1 polymer ?
#
loop_
_entity_poly.entity_id
_entity_poly.type
_entity_poly.pdbx_seq_one_letter_code
_entity_poly.pdbx_strand_id
1 'polypeptide(L)'
;EDLLHDTHTMSRNWYQVASHARFGRDVFSDCAVKLKGTPGRWTDAGPSWGQHTREVLRDVVGMSDEEISQLVSDKGAFEQLEPETLVPRPWDDWIHLLVPGTADARDL
;
A
#
# COMPACT_ATOMS: atom_id res chain seq x y z
N GLU A 1 -9.39 17.22 3.09
CA GLU A 1 -9.52 17.21 4.55
C GLU A 1 -11.01 17.11 4.97
N ASP A 2 -11.89 17.97 4.48
CA ASP A 2 -13.31 17.99 4.85
C ASP A 2 -14.04 16.66 4.64
N LEU A 3 -13.78 15.97 3.53
CA LEU A 3 -14.37 14.64 3.25
C LEU A 3 -13.90 13.56 4.22
N LEU A 4 -12.67 13.65 4.72
CA LEU A 4 -12.11 12.68 5.66
C LEU A 4 -12.75 12.80 7.06
N HIS A 5 -13.27 13.98 7.39
CA HIS A 5 -13.95 14.26 8.65
C HIS A 5 -15.48 14.28 8.54
N ASP A 6 -16.01 14.03 7.35
CA ASP A 6 -17.45 13.97 7.15
C ASP A 6 -18.08 12.79 7.91
N THR A 7 -19.09 13.07 8.70
CA THR A 7 -19.73 12.09 9.58
C THR A 7 -20.39 10.94 8.82
N HIS A 8 -20.91 11.19 7.62
CA HIS A 8 -21.51 10.16 6.79
C HIS A 8 -20.47 9.22 6.23
N THR A 9 -19.37 9.74 5.66
CA THR A 9 -18.27 8.93 5.14
C THR A 9 -17.64 8.08 6.23
N MET A 10 -17.44 8.64 7.41
CA MET A 10 -16.93 7.91 8.58
C MET A 10 -17.87 6.82 9.05
N SER A 11 -19.19 7.10 9.15
CA SER A 11 -20.18 6.09 9.59
C SER A 11 -20.29 4.90 8.65
N ARG A 12 -19.91 5.09 7.38
CA ARG A 12 -19.87 4.01 6.38
C ARG A 12 -18.54 3.27 6.33
N ASN A 13 -17.58 3.61 7.16
CA ASN A 13 -16.21 3.09 7.09
C ASN A 13 -15.64 3.21 5.66
N TRP A 14 -15.80 4.41 5.07
CA TRP A 14 -15.38 4.68 3.71
C TRP A 14 -13.86 4.67 3.53
N TYR A 15 -13.14 4.99 4.59
CA TYR A 15 -11.70 5.05 4.57
C TYR A 15 -11.11 3.87 5.32
N GLN A 16 -10.07 3.27 4.74
CA GLN A 16 -9.24 2.25 5.36
C GLN A 16 -7.80 2.75 5.43
N VAL A 17 -7.10 2.37 6.48
CA VAL A 17 -5.68 2.67 6.65
C VAL A 17 -4.90 1.41 6.32
N ALA A 18 -3.91 1.53 5.44
CA ALA A 18 -2.97 0.46 5.13
C ALA A 18 -1.54 0.96 5.25
N SER A 19 -0.61 0.06 5.55
CA SER A 19 0.80 0.41 5.70
C SER A 19 1.55 0.20 4.39
N HIS A 20 2.36 1.19 4.03
CA HIS A 20 3.27 1.13 2.91
C HIS A 20 4.72 1.13 3.42
N ALA A 21 5.57 0.27 2.86
CA ALA A 21 6.95 0.11 3.32
C ALA A 21 7.77 1.41 3.29
N ARG A 22 7.51 2.29 2.31
CA ARG A 22 8.23 3.54 2.12
C ARG A 22 7.56 4.75 2.76
N PHE A 23 6.23 4.79 2.76
CA PHE A 23 5.46 5.98 3.13
C PHE A 23 4.78 5.86 4.50
N GLY A 24 4.94 4.71 5.17
CA GLY A 24 4.24 4.46 6.41
C GLY A 24 2.74 4.25 6.19
N ARG A 25 1.90 4.70 7.11
CA ARG A 25 0.45 4.57 7.00
C ARG A 25 -0.11 5.52 5.96
N ASP A 26 -1.00 5.00 5.14
CA ASP A 26 -1.71 5.76 4.13
C ASP A 26 -3.22 5.47 4.17
N VAL A 27 -4.02 6.41 3.68
CA VAL A 27 -5.48 6.34 3.72
C VAL A 27 -6.01 6.03 2.34
N PHE A 28 -6.82 4.98 2.24
CA PHE A 28 -7.45 4.56 0.99
C PHE A 28 -8.96 4.63 1.08
N SER A 29 -9.60 5.03 -0.01
CA SER A 29 -11.04 4.89 -0.13
C SER A 29 -11.41 3.42 -0.32
N ASP A 30 -12.43 2.97 0.39
CA ASP A 30 -12.96 1.62 0.25
C ASP A 30 -13.93 1.52 -0.95
N CYS A 31 -14.36 0.31 -1.25
CA CYS A 31 -15.39 0.08 -2.25
C CYS A 31 -16.74 0.64 -1.78
N ALA A 32 -17.41 1.37 -2.67
CA ALA A 32 -18.75 1.92 -2.39
C ALA A 32 -19.78 0.82 -2.11
N VAL A 33 -19.61 -0.35 -2.72
CA VAL A 33 -20.48 -1.50 -2.53
C VAL A 33 -20.00 -2.32 -1.36
N LYS A 34 -20.80 -2.40 -0.30
CA LYS A 34 -20.51 -3.19 0.89
C LYS A 34 -21.15 -4.56 0.78
N LEU A 35 -20.36 -5.58 0.54
CA LEU A 35 -20.82 -6.98 0.46
C LEU A 35 -20.86 -7.59 1.86
N LYS A 36 -22.01 -8.16 2.26
CA LYS A 36 -22.18 -8.79 3.58
C LYS A 36 -21.35 -10.04 3.76
N GLY A 37 -21.31 -10.92 2.75
CA GLY A 37 -20.66 -12.21 2.83
C GLY A 37 -19.16 -12.17 2.53
N THR A 38 -18.73 -11.22 1.72
CA THR A 38 -17.35 -11.06 1.25
C THR A 38 -16.94 -9.60 1.29
N PRO A 39 -16.76 -9.01 2.49
CA PRO A 39 -16.35 -7.60 2.58
C PRO A 39 -14.97 -7.41 1.95
N GLY A 40 -14.86 -6.40 1.09
CA GLY A 40 -13.57 -5.97 0.55
C GLY A 40 -12.69 -5.40 1.67
N ARG A 41 -11.39 -5.64 1.56
CA ARG A 41 -10.39 -5.07 2.48
C ARG A 41 -9.11 -4.77 1.71
N TRP A 42 -8.46 -3.67 2.08
CA TRP A 42 -7.08 -3.44 1.72
C TRP A 42 -6.18 -4.29 2.62
N THR A 43 -5.33 -5.11 2.02
CA THR A 43 -4.35 -5.90 2.75
C THR A 43 -3.05 -5.13 2.99
N ASP A 44 -2.73 -4.26 2.06
CA ASP A 44 -1.56 -3.38 2.10
C ASP A 44 -1.81 -2.13 1.24
N ALA A 45 -0.90 -1.18 1.32
CA ALA A 45 -0.95 0.08 0.57
C ALA A 45 -0.38 -0.02 -0.86
N GLY A 46 -0.17 -1.22 -1.34
CA GLY A 46 0.45 -1.48 -2.63
C GLY A 46 1.97 -1.62 -2.57
N PRO A 47 2.58 -2.17 -3.62
CA PRO A 47 4.01 -2.40 -3.69
C PRO A 47 4.80 -1.14 -3.98
N SER A 48 6.04 -1.10 -3.52
CA SER A 48 7.04 -0.14 -3.99
C SER A 48 7.45 -0.45 -5.43
N TRP A 49 7.99 0.55 -6.11
CA TRP A 49 8.46 0.39 -7.49
C TRP A 49 9.51 -0.72 -7.59
N GLY A 50 9.27 -1.68 -8.48
CA GLY A 50 10.17 -2.79 -8.72
C GLY A 50 10.17 -3.88 -7.65
N GLN A 51 9.35 -3.77 -6.61
CA GLN A 51 9.32 -4.71 -5.49
C GLN A 51 9.12 -6.17 -5.92
N HIS A 52 8.31 -6.41 -6.94
CA HIS A 52 7.99 -7.75 -7.43
C HIS A 52 8.59 -8.04 -8.82
N THR A 53 9.50 -7.21 -9.33
CA THR A 53 10.04 -7.35 -10.67
C THR A 53 10.65 -8.72 -10.90
N ARG A 54 11.55 -9.17 -10.02
CA ARG A 54 12.22 -10.46 -10.15
C ARG A 54 11.24 -11.63 -10.06
N GLU A 55 10.31 -11.57 -9.12
CA GLU A 55 9.27 -12.58 -8.94
C GLU A 55 8.40 -12.72 -10.21
N VAL A 56 7.91 -11.61 -10.74
CA VAL A 56 7.07 -11.61 -11.94
C VAL A 56 7.84 -12.11 -13.16
N LEU A 57 9.07 -11.65 -13.37
CA LEU A 57 9.89 -12.08 -14.51
C LEU A 57 10.23 -13.57 -14.43
N ARG A 58 10.51 -14.09 -13.24
CA ARG A 58 10.78 -15.51 -13.04
C ARG A 58 9.52 -16.37 -13.13
N ASP A 59 8.49 -16.05 -12.32
CA ASP A 59 7.39 -16.96 -12.05
C ASP A 59 6.25 -16.83 -13.09
N VAL A 60 6.09 -15.66 -13.71
CA VAL A 60 5.06 -15.42 -14.73
C VAL A 60 5.63 -15.45 -16.14
N VAL A 61 6.78 -14.80 -16.36
CA VAL A 61 7.41 -14.73 -17.68
C VAL A 61 8.28 -15.98 -17.95
N GLY A 62 8.82 -16.62 -16.92
CA GLY A 62 9.64 -17.83 -17.04
C GLY A 62 11.11 -17.56 -17.35
N MET A 63 11.61 -16.36 -17.04
CA MET A 63 13.02 -16.00 -17.23
C MET A 63 13.91 -16.67 -16.18
N SER A 64 15.12 -17.03 -16.55
CA SER A 64 16.15 -17.45 -15.59
C SER A 64 16.69 -16.27 -14.78
N ASP A 65 17.29 -16.56 -13.63
CA ASP A 65 17.90 -15.51 -12.80
C ASP A 65 19.05 -14.77 -13.51
N GLU A 66 19.76 -15.45 -14.39
CA GLU A 66 20.81 -14.87 -15.23
C GLU A 66 20.24 -13.88 -16.24
N GLU A 67 19.16 -14.25 -16.94
CA GLU A 67 18.46 -13.39 -17.89
C GLU A 67 17.87 -12.14 -17.20
N ILE A 68 17.27 -12.33 -16.03
CA ILE A 68 16.75 -11.22 -15.23
C ILE A 68 17.88 -10.27 -14.82
N SER A 69 19.00 -10.83 -14.33
CA SER A 69 20.14 -10.01 -13.90
C SER A 69 20.75 -9.23 -15.07
N GLN A 70 20.81 -9.84 -16.27
CA GLN A 70 21.24 -9.14 -17.47
C GLN A 70 20.28 -8.03 -17.86
N LEU A 71 18.96 -8.30 -17.82
CA LEU A 71 17.93 -7.32 -18.14
C LEU A 71 17.98 -6.11 -17.20
N VAL A 72 18.21 -6.33 -15.90
CA VAL A 72 18.39 -5.26 -14.91
C VAL A 72 19.66 -4.46 -15.18
N SER A 73 20.77 -5.15 -15.49
CA SER A 73 22.05 -4.51 -15.86
C SER A 73 21.91 -3.62 -17.09
N ASP A 74 21.16 -4.08 -18.08
CA ASP A 74 20.89 -3.35 -19.33
C ASP A 74 19.81 -2.24 -19.15
N LYS A 75 19.33 -2.04 -17.93
CA LYS A 75 18.27 -1.07 -17.58
C LYS A 75 16.95 -1.32 -18.30
N GLY A 76 16.70 -2.55 -18.73
CA GLY A 76 15.41 -2.98 -19.30
C GLY A 76 14.35 -3.28 -18.24
N ALA A 77 14.78 -3.51 -17.01
CA ALA A 77 13.91 -3.64 -15.84
C ALA A 77 14.57 -3.01 -14.60
N PHE A 78 13.77 -2.74 -13.59
CA PHE A 78 14.24 -2.20 -12.30
C PHE A 78 13.81 -3.12 -11.19
N GLU A 79 14.71 -3.42 -10.27
CA GLU A 79 14.41 -4.04 -8.99
C GLU A 79 14.03 -2.96 -7.97
N GLN A 80 13.56 -3.38 -6.81
CA GLN A 80 13.15 -2.47 -5.74
C GLN A 80 14.25 -1.44 -5.45
N LEU A 81 13.88 -0.19 -5.56
CA LEU A 81 14.74 0.90 -5.11
C LEU A 81 14.86 0.83 -3.59
N GLU A 82 16.06 1.05 -3.08
CA GLU A 82 16.29 1.17 -1.63
C GLU A 82 15.26 2.12 -1.01
N PRO A 83 14.72 1.79 0.17
CA PRO A 83 13.78 2.66 0.83
C PRO A 83 14.45 4.00 1.15
N GLU A 84 14.09 5.02 0.44
CA GLU A 84 14.41 6.39 0.87
C GLU A 84 13.72 6.66 2.20
N THR A 85 14.27 7.60 2.96
CA THR A 85 13.71 8.08 4.22
C THR A 85 12.19 8.27 4.11
N LEU A 86 11.44 7.77 5.08
CA LEU A 86 9.99 7.97 5.15
C LEU A 86 9.66 9.44 4.95
N VAL A 87 8.81 9.72 3.98
CA VAL A 87 8.35 11.08 3.73
C VAL A 87 7.14 11.32 4.63
N PRO A 88 7.21 12.27 5.58
CA PRO A 88 6.06 12.62 6.41
C PRO A 88 4.88 13.04 5.54
N ARG A 89 3.69 12.57 5.89
CA ARG A 89 2.46 12.90 5.18
C ARG A 89 1.65 13.94 5.95
N PRO A 90 0.90 14.81 5.29
CA PRO A 90 0.08 15.81 5.97
C PRO A 90 -0.95 15.22 6.94
N TRP A 91 -1.28 13.95 6.80
CA TRP A 91 -2.27 13.23 7.62
C TRP A 91 -1.68 12.33 8.69
N ASP A 92 -0.36 12.25 8.84
CA ASP A 92 0.28 11.39 9.84
C ASP A 92 -0.16 11.75 11.27
N ASP A 93 -0.41 13.04 11.53
CA ASP A 93 -0.79 13.53 12.86
C ASP A 93 -2.23 13.15 13.26
N TRP A 94 -3.12 12.92 12.32
CA TRP A 94 -4.55 12.69 12.58
C TRP A 94 -5.11 11.40 11.96
N ILE A 95 -4.28 10.61 11.28
CA ILE A 95 -4.69 9.33 10.67
C ILE A 95 -5.29 8.36 11.69
N HIS A 96 -4.87 8.44 12.95
CA HIS A 96 -5.40 7.62 14.05
C HIS A 96 -6.87 7.92 14.36
N LEU A 97 -7.37 9.10 13.99
CA LEU A 97 -8.76 9.48 14.19
C LEU A 97 -9.71 8.82 13.19
N LEU A 98 -9.19 8.35 12.05
CA LEU A 98 -9.99 7.71 11.00
C LEU A 98 -10.32 6.26 11.32
N VAL A 99 -9.55 5.61 12.19
CA VAL A 99 -9.73 4.21 12.57
C VAL A 99 -9.74 4.10 14.10
N PRO A 100 -10.93 4.21 14.73
CA PRO A 100 -11.05 4.04 16.18
C PRO A 100 -10.58 2.65 16.59
N GLY A 101 -9.58 2.56 17.45
CA GLY A 101 -9.07 1.31 18.00
C GLY A 101 -7.71 0.84 17.47
N THR A 102 -7.13 1.49 16.48
CA THR A 102 -5.73 1.23 16.08
C THR A 102 -4.78 2.14 16.85
N ALA A 103 -4.77 2.00 18.15
CA ALA A 103 -3.92 2.83 19.00
C ALA A 103 -2.42 2.51 18.92
N ASP A 104 -2.00 1.48 18.19
CA ASP A 104 -0.59 1.18 18.04
C ASP A 104 -0.27 0.57 16.67
N ALA A 105 0.45 1.33 15.86
CA ALA A 105 0.93 0.89 14.55
C ALA A 105 2.07 -0.14 14.62
N ARG A 106 2.34 -0.69 15.80
CA ARG A 106 3.33 -1.75 16.01
C ARG A 106 2.73 -3.15 15.97
N ASP A 107 1.42 -3.26 15.83
CA ASP A 107 0.68 -4.54 15.83
C ASP A 107 0.04 -4.86 14.47
N LEU A 108 0.50 -4.25 13.38
CA LEU A 108 0.11 -4.60 12.01
C LEU A 108 1.30 -5.13 11.23
#